data_dd2a31f5c8ce698b190505ea7f941261
#
_entry.id   dd2a31f5c8ce698b190505ea7f941261
#
_cell.length_a   1.000
_cell.length_b   1.000
_cell.length_c   1.000
_cell.angle_alpha   90.00
_cell.angle_beta   90.00
_cell.angle_gamma   90.00
#
_symmetry.space_group_name_H-M   'P 1'
#
loop_
_entity.id
_entity.type
_entity.pdbx_description
1 polymer ?
#
loop_
_entity_poly.entity_id
_entity_poly.type
_entity_poly.pdbx_seq_one_letter_code
_entity_poly.pdbx_strand_id
1 'polypeptide(L)'
;MVEQYSFRSVALFVTSHGFGHASRACAFAKALTDIRPEVRFEIFSSIPQWYFSGTLDDFRFHQLNCDIGLVQHDALNTDIPGTLEALADEIPFKSTQINALANKLTDTHCELVICDIAPMGIAVARAAGLPSVLIENFTWDWIYRSLAQGHPAFLTYADALEQVFTNAKVHIQTQPVCNPVSSAIHVNPIARSPRQNRDNTRKALGLQSKRSMVFLTMGGVPQEYPFVSRLHRDFSTIDFVIAGIEARKEWAAPNVRLLPANSSHYHPDLINAADAVIGKAGYSTIAEIYQSQVRFGYFVREDYPEMQALVNFLQHNTDGILLSAQDYMSGDWLSELENLLAVQPACRQQTLNGSLQVAQLVSELLST
;
A
#
# COMPACT_ATOMS: atom_id res chain seq x y z
N MET A 1 16.26 32.87 -20.37
CA MET A 1 15.04 33.14 -19.57
C MET A 1 14.69 31.83 -18.92
N VAL A 2 14.81 31.74 -17.59
CA VAL A 2 14.30 30.60 -16.84
C VAL A 2 12.78 30.75 -16.86
N GLU A 3 12.08 29.88 -17.56
CA GLU A 3 10.62 29.80 -17.46
C GLU A 3 10.27 29.63 -15.98
N GLN A 4 9.58 30.60 -15.44
CA GLN A 4 9.06 30.58 -14.09
C GLN A 4 7.86 29.61 -14.13
N TYR A 5 8.11 28.30 -13.98
CA TYR A 5 7.03 27.34 -13.82
C TYR A 5 6.24 27.75 -12.58
N SER A 6 5.01 28.19 -12.75
CA SER A 6 4.09 28.32 -11.64
C SER A 6 3.76 26.92 -11.17
N PHE A 7 4.15 26.56 -9.94
CA PHE A 7 3.82 25.25 -9.35
C PHE A 7 2.31 25.12 -9.20
N ARG A 8 1.81 23.90 -9.47
CA ARG A 8 0.43 23.50 -9.24
C ARG A 8 0.35 22.67 -7.98
N SER A 9 -0.39 23.14 -7.00
CA SER A 9 -0.56 22.44 -5.71
C SER A 9 -1.71 21.45 -5.77
N VAL A 10 -1.46 20.21 -5.35
CA VAL A 10 -2.44 19.13 -5.24
C VAL A 10 -2.44 18.61 -3.81
N ALA A 11 -3.60 18.62 -3.15
CA ALA A 11 -3.74 18.02 -1.84
C ALA A 11 -3.91 16.51 -1.95
N LEU A 12 -3.18 15.75 -1.13
CA LEU A 12 -3.22 14.29 -1.10
C LEU A 12 -3.53 13.82 0.32
N PHE A 13 -4.75 13.34 0.53
CA PHE A 13 -5.20 12.75 1.78
C PHE A 13 -5.03 11.24 1.74
N VAL A 14 -4.29 10.69 2.70
CA VAL A 14 -3.94 9.26 2.71
C VAL A 14 -4.36 8.63 4.03
N THR A 15 -5.19 7.59 3.95
CA THR A 15 -5.57 6.78 5.11
C THR A 15 -4.35 6.19 5.80
N SER A 16 -4.41 6.12 7.12
CA SER A 16 -3.27 5.70 7.94
C SER A 16 -3.33 4.23 8.34
N HIS A 17 -4.27 3.48 7.80
CA HIS A 17 -4.47 2.07 8.11
C HIS A 17 -3.42 1.17 7.40
N GLY A 18 -2.17 1.29 7.87
CA GLY A 18 -1.01 0.55 7.36
C GLY A 18 -0.29 1.22 6.18
N PHE A 19 0.94 0.78 5.92
CA PHE A 19 1.80 1.37 4.90
C PHE A 19 1.35 1.08 3.45
N GLY A 20 0.40 0.16 3.24
CA GLY A 20 -0.10 -0.17 1.91
C GLY A 20 -0.69 1.01 1.16
N HIS A 21 -1.47 1.83 1.86
CA HIS A 21 -2.09 3.04 1.33
C HIS A 21 -1.05 4.10 0.96
N ALA A 22 -0.07 4.34 1.84
CA ALA A 22 1.03 5.25 1.52
C ALA A 22 1.88 4.75 0.35
N SER A 23 2.09 3.43 0.22
CA SER A 23 2.77 2.85 -0.94
C SER A 23 2.04 3.17 -2.23
N ARG A 24 0.71 2.99 -2.25
CA ARG A 24 -0.15 3.29 -3.40
C ARG A 24 -0.14 4.78 -3.72
N ALA A 25 -0.33 5.62 -2.71
CA ALA A 25 -0.29 7.07 -2.83
C ALA A 25 1.06 7.56 -3.38
N CYS A 26 2.18 7.06 -2.86
CA CYS A 26 3.52 7.37 -3.37
C CYS A 26 3.72 6.92 -4.81
N ALA A 27 3.17 5.75 -5.20
CA ALA A 27 3.33 5.22 -6.55
C ALA A 27 2.71 6.15 -7.60
N PHE A 28 1.45 6.54 -7.44
CA PHE A 28 0.81 7.42 -8.41
C PHE A 28 1.31 8.87 -8.31
N ALA A 29 1.63 9.37 -7.11
CA ALA A 29 2.18 10.70 -6.94
C ALA A 29 3.53 10.84 -7.65
N LYS A 30 4.41 9.84 -7.53
CA LYS A 30 5.68 9.80 -8.28
C LYS A 30 5.44 9.76 -9.79
N ALA A 31 4.52 8.88 -10.25
CA ALA A 31 4.18 8.81 -11.66
C ALA A 31 3.61 10.14 -12.19
N LEU A 32 2.80 10.86 -11.39
CA LEU A 32 2.28 12.16 -11.77
C LEU A 32 3.38 13.23 -11.83
N THR A 33 4.27 13.31 -10.85
CA THR A 33 5.38 14.27 -10.88
C THR A 33 6.40 13.97 -11.98
N ASP A 34 6.52 12.72 -12.44
CA ASP A 34 7.37 12.37 -13.58
C ASP A 34 6.81 12.89 -14.92
N ILE A 35 5.49 12.94 -15.09
CA ILE A 35 4.85 13.47 -16.31
C ILE A 35 4.46 14.95 -16.20
N ARG A 36 4.34 15.47 -14.97
CA ARG A 36 3.97 16.87 -14.64
C ARG A 36 4.92 17.40 -13.57
N PRO A 37 6.17 17.77 -13.92
CA PRO A 37 7.17 18.21 -12.95
C PRO A 37 6.80 19.48 -12.17
N GLU A 38 5.83 20.25 -12.65
CA GLU A 38 5.29 21.44 -11.98
C GLU A 38 4.33 21.11 -10.84
N VAL A 39 3.87 19.85 -10.69
CA VAL A 39 2.95 19.47 -9.62
C VAL A 39 3.71 19.34 -8.31
N ARG A 40 3.15 19.91 -7.25
CA ARG A 40 3.59 19.81 -5.86
C ARG A 40 2.49 19.22 -4.99
N PHE A 41 2.84 18.32 -4.10
CA PHE A 41 1.89 17.70 -3.19
C PHE A 41 1.89 18.35 -1.81
N GLU A 42 0.69 18.65 -1.30
CA GLU A 42 0.39 18.89 0.11
C GLU A 42 -0.17 17.59 0.69
N ILE A 43 0.65 16.80 1.40
CA ILE A 43 0.28 15.46 1.88
C ILE A 43 -0.28 15.54 3.30
N PHE A 44 -1.48 15.01 3.49
CA PHE A 44 -2.18 14.92 4.77
C PHE A 44 -2.30 13.45 5.17
N SER A 45 -1.61 13.05 6.25
CA SER A 45 -1.64 11.68 6.75
C SER A 45 -1.06 11.59 8.17
N SER A 46 -1.41 10.58 8.94
CA SER A 46 -0.69 10.24 10.17
C SER A 46 0.42 9.19 9.98
N ILE A 47 0.60 8.67 8.75
CA ILE A 47 1.77 7.87 8.40
C ILE A 47 3.03 8.76 8.46
N PRO A 48 4.13 8.30 9.07
CA PRO A 48 5.32 9.12 9.23
C PRO A 48 5.88 9.67 7.92
N GLN A 49 6.29 10.94 7.91
CA GLN A 49 6.83 11.65 6.73
C GLN A 49 7.95 10.89 6.02
N TRP A 50 8.84 10.21 6.79
CA TRP A 50 9.96 9.46 6.21
C TRP A 50 9.52 8.41 5.19
N TYR A 51 8.29 7.86 5.33
CA TYR A 51 7.78 6.88 4.39
C TYR A 51 7.55 7.49 3.00
N PHE A 52 6.96 8.69 2.95
CA PHE A 52 6.75 9.43 1.71
C PHE A 52 8.07 9.90 1.11
N SER A 53 9.00 10.41 1.94
CA SER A 53 10.35 10.81 1.52
C SER A 53 11.17 9.64 0.94
N GLY A 54 10.80 8.42 1.24
CA GLY A 54 11.37 7.22 0.61
C GLY A 54 11.03 7.09 -0.88
N THR A 55 10.05 7.84 -1.40
CA THR A 55 9.62 7.76 -2.81
C THR A 55 9.52 9.13 -3.50
N LEU A 56 9.10 10.16 -2.77
CA LEU A 56 8.86 11.52 -3.29
C LEU A 56 9.95 12.47 -2.81
N ASP A 57 10.43 13.34 -3.70
CA ASP A 57 11.54 14.25 -3.41
C ASP A 57 11.04 15.62 -2.90
N ASP A 58 9.92 16.13 -3.44
CA ASP A 58 9.42 17.47 -3.16
C ASP A 58 7.92 17.46 -2.85
N PHE A 59 7.60 17.66 -1.56
CA PHE A 59 6.23 17.76 -1.06
C PHE A 59 6.22 18.47 0.30
N ARG A 60 5.05 19.01 0.68
CA ARG A 60 4.83 19.45 2.05
C ARG A 60 4.02 18.41 2.81
N PHE A 61 4.38 18.18 4.06
CA PHE A 61 3.74 17.17 4.91
C PHE A 61 2.96 17.82 6.05
N HIS A 62 1.73 17.36 6.23
CA HIS A 62 0.83 17.77 7.29
C HIS A 62 0.37 16.54 8.05
N GLN A 63 0.83 16.42 9.31
CA GLN A 63 0.40 15.32 10.15
C GLN A 63 -1.08 15.47 10.49
N LEU A 64 -1.90 14.54 10.01
CA LEU A 64 -3.35 14.55 10.17
C LEU A 64 -3.88 13.12 10.18
N ASN A 65 -4.76 12.81 11.10
CA ASN A 65 -5.58 11.60 11.01
C ASN A 65 -6.76 11.88 10.08
N CYS A 66 -6.79 11.24 8.91
CA CYS A 66 -7.75 11.50 7.85
C CYS A 66 -9.00 10.61 7.92
N ASP A 67 -8.95 9.57 8.74
CA ASP A 67 -10.01 8.59 8.99
C ASP A 67 -9.66 7.75 10.22
N ILE A 68 -10.60 6.90 10.64
CA ILE A 68 -10.40 6.00 11.77
C ILE A 68 -9.86 4.64 11.32
N GLY A 69 -10.35 4.14 10.20
CA GLY A 69 -10.07 2.76 9.80
C GLY A 69 -10.58 1.76 10.82
N LEU A 70 -9.73 0.81 11.22
CA LEU A 70 -9.99 -0.12 12.31
C LEU A 70 -8.91 0.04 13.38
N VAL A 71 -9.31 0.24 14.62
CA VAL A 71 -8.40 0.15 15.76
C VAL A 71 -7.96 -1.30 15.91
N GLN A 72 -6.68 -1.51 16.14
CA GLN A 72 -6.07 -2.84 16.19
C GLN A 72 -5.37 -3.06 17.53
N HIS A 73 -5.55 -4.26 18.10
CA HIS A 73 -4.75 -4.71 19.25
C HIS A 73 -3.34 -5.14 18.79
N ASP A 74 -3.27 -5.78 17.62
CA ASP A 74 -2.03 -6.24 16.97
C ASP A 74 -2.23 -6.34 15.43
N ALA A 75 -1.24 -6.85 14.72
CA ALA A 75 -1.27 -6.97 13.26
C ALA A 75 -2.40 -7.85 12.69
N LEU A 76 -3.02 -8.69 13.52
CA LEU A 76 -4.04 -9.67 13.10
C LEU A 76 -5.40 -9.43 13.75
N ASN A 77 -5.45 -8.79 14.93
CA ASN A 77 -6.67 -8.66 15.74
C ASN A 77 -7.20 -7.23 15.76
N THR A 78 -8.49 -7.08 15.42
CA THR A 78 -9.22 -5.81 15.45
C THR A 78 -9.85 -5.57 16.82
N ASP A 79 -9.73 -4.35 17.33
CA ASP A 79 -10.45 -3.85 18.50
C ASP A 79 -11.79 -3.24 18.04
N ILE A 80 -12.85 -4.04 18.06
CA ILE A 80 -14.19 -3.61 17.65
C ILE A 80 -14.74 -2.52 18.57
N PRO A 81 -14.74 -2.67 19.92
CA PRO A 81 -15.19 -1.61 20.84
C PRO A 81 -14.41 -0.31 20.64
N GLY A 82 -13.09 -0.37 20.62
CA GLY A 82 -12.24 0.81 20.40
C GLY A 82 -12.47 1.48 19.06
N THR A 83 -12.77 0.69 18.00
CA THR A 83 -13.15 1.25 16.69
C THR A 83 -14.46 2.02 16.76
N LEU A 84 -15.50 1.46 17.41
CA LEU A 84 -16.80 2.13 17.55
C LEU A 84 -16.72 3.40 18.39
N GLU A 85 -15.90 3.41 19.46
CA GLU A 85 -15.66 4.60 20.28
C GLU A 85 -14.97 5.70 19.43
N ALA A 86 -13.91 5.36 18.70
CA ALA A 86 -13.21 6.31 17.85
C ALA A 86 -14.11 6.87 16.73
N LEU A 87 -14.96 6.05 16.15
CA LEU A 87 -15.95 6.48 15.15
C LEU A 87 -16.98 7.44 15.73
N ALA A 88 -17.44 7.22 16.96
CA ALA A 88 -18.40 8.09 17.63
C ALA A 88 -17.84 9.50 17.90
N ASP A 89 -16.52 9.60 18.12
CA ASP A 89 -15.83 10.88 18.36
C ASP A 89 -15.59 11.69 17.06
N GLU A 90 -15.44 11.02 15.93
CA GLU A 90 -15.01 11.64 14.67
C GLU A 90 -16.09 11.73 13.59
N ILE A 91 -17.07 10.84 13.58
CA ILE A 91 -18.12 10.81 12.55
C ILE A 91 -19.47 11.24 13.13
N PRO A 92 -20.10 12.26 12.57
CA PRO A 92 -19.72 13.07 11.41
C PRO A 92 -18.52 13.99 11.70
N PHE A 93 -17.69 14.24 10.69
CA PHE A 93 -16.54 15.16 10.81
C PHE A 93 -16.96 16.53 11.36
N LYS A 94 -16.16 17.07 12.27
CA LYS A 94 -16.41 18.36 12.90
C LYS A 94 -16.26 19.50 11.87
N SER A 95 -17.30 20.29 11.68
CA SER A 95 -17.30 21.39 10.70
C SER A 95 -16.17 22.41 10.91
N THR A 96 -15.77 22.65 12.16
CA THR A 96 -14.64 23.52 12.49
C THR A 96 -13.31 22.99 11.93
N GLN A 97 -13.07 21.70 12.02
CA GLN A 97 -11.88 21.04 11.49
C GLN A 97 -11.90 21.05 9.94
N ILE A 98 -13.02 20.69 9.34
CA ILE A 98 -13.19 20.71 7.87
C ILE A 98 -12.94 22.10 7.31
N ASN A 99 -13.53 23.14 7.91
CA ASN A 99 -13.35 24.53 7.46
C ASN A 99 -11.90 25.01 7.63
N ALA A 100 -11.23 24.65 8.73
CA ALA A 100 -9.82 24.99 8.93
C ALA A 100 -8.91 24.33 7.87
N LEU A 101 -9.17 23.07 7.51
CA LEU A 101 -8.46 22.40 6.44
C LEU A 101 -8.78 22.97 5.06
N ALA A 102 -10.04 23.33 4.79
CA ALA A 102 -10.45 23.98 3.55
C ALA A 102 -9.72 25.32 3.35
N ASN A 103 -9.64 26.16 4.40
CA ASN A 103 -8.87 27.41 4.38
C ASN A 103 -7.39 27.14 4.09
N LYS A 104 -6.81 26.10 4.70
CA LYS A 104 -5.43 25.69 4.43
C LYS A 104 -5.20 25.32 2.97
N LEU A 105 -6.13 24.60 2.32
CA LEU A 105 -6.03 24.29 0.90
C LEU A 105 -6.07 25.56 0.04
N THR A 106 -6.88 26.52 0.43
CA THR A 106 -6.95 27.84 -0.23
C THR A 106 -5.61 28.59 -0.07
N ASP A 107 -5.06 28.65 1.15
CA ASP A 107 -3.79 29.32 1.44
C ASP A 107 -2.60 28.70 0.70
N THR A 108 -2.65 27.39 0.46
CA THR A 108 -1.62 26.66 -0.30
C THR A 108 -1.93 26.58 -1.80
N HIS A 109 -2.97 27.25 -2.25
CA HIS A 109 -3.40 27.30 -3.65
C HIS A 109 -3.60 25.93 -4.27
N CYS A 110 -4.17 24.99 -3.52
CA CYS A 110 -4.52 23.69 -4.05
C CYS A 110 -5.63 23.80 -5.10
N GLU A 111 -5.48 23.09 -6.21
CA GLU A 111 -6.43 23.06 -7.33
C GLU A 111 -7.25 21.78 -7.37
N LEU A 112 -6.76 20.72 -6.74
CA LEU A 112 -7.34 19.39 -6.74
C LEU A 112 -7.07 18.70 -5.41
N VAL A 113 -8.02 17.89 -4.96
CA VAL A 113 -7.86 17.01 -3.80
C VAL A 113 -7.89 15.55 -4.28
N ILE A 114 -6.89 14.77 -3.91
CA ILE A 114 -6.83 13.32 -4.14
C ILE A 114 -6.93 12.61 -2.80
N CYS A 115 -7.79 11.59 -2.72
CA CYS A 115 -8.02 10.82 -1.51
C CYS A 115 -7.69 9.35 -1.77
N ASP A 116 -6.65 8.83 -1.12
CA ASP A 116 -6.44 7.39 -1.01
C ASP A 116 -7.30 6.87 0.13
N ILE A 117 -8.52 6.46 -0.20
CA ILE A 117 -9.63 6.07 0.70
C ILE A 117 -10.09 7.19 1.65
N ALA A 118 -9.25 8.11 2.06
CA ALA A 118 -9.45 9.08 3.13
C ALA A 118 -10.72 9.96 2.95
N PRO A 119 -11.84 9.67 3.63
CA PRO A 119 -13.11 10.38 3.42
C PRO A 119 -13.06 11.84 3.84
N MET A 120 -12.24 12.19 4.84
CA MET A 120 -12.07 13.57 5.28
C MET A 120 -11.61 14.48 4.14
N GLY A 121 -10.74 14.01 3.25
CA GLY A 121 -10.27 14.79 2.11
C GLY A 121 -11.41 15.17 1.15
N ILE A 122 -12.40 14.29 0.94
CA ILE A 122 -13.59 14.58 0.12
C ILE A 122 -14.46 15.66 0.80
N ALA A 123 -14.65 15.56 2.12
CA ALA A 123 -15.40 16.56 2.88
C ALA A 123 -14.70 17.95 2.84
N VAL A 124 -13.37 17.97 2.96
CA VAL A 124 -12.56 19.19 2.86
C VAL A 124 -12.62 19.78 1.45
N ALA A 125 -12.48 18.96 0.40
CA ALA A 125 -12.60 19.39 -0.99
C ALA A 125 -13.94 20.09 -1.25
N ARG A 126 -15.04 19.50 -0.79
CA ARG A 126 -16.38 20.07 -0.90
C ARG A 126 -16.47 21.43 -0.19
N ALA A 127 -15.92 21.56 1.02
CA ALA A 127 -15.92 22.81 1.77
C ALA A 127 -15.06 23.90 1.11
N ALA A 128 -13.97 23.52 0.46
CA ALA A 128 -13.07 24.40 -0.28
C ALA A 128 -13.57 24.73 -1.71
N GLY A 129 -14.65 24.09 -2.18
CA GLY A 129 -15.13 24.25 -3.56
C GLY A 129 -14.20 23.65 -4.61
N LEU A 130 -13.36 22.67 -4.22
CA LEU A 130 -12.37 22.01 -5.09
C LEU A 130 -12.90 20.68 -5.62
N PRO A 131 -12.49 20.26 -6.83
CA PRO A 131 -12.75 18.90 -7.29
C PRO A 131 -11.98 17.88 -6.45
N SER A 132 -12.55 16.67 -6.29
CA SER A 132 -11.90 15.57 -5.59
C SER A 132 -11.86 14.31 -6.42
N VAL A 133 -10.78 13.55 -6.25
CA VAL A 133 -10.57 12.21 -6.84
C VAL A 133 -10.47 11.21 -5.69
N LEU A 134 -11.33 10.22 -5.68
CA LEU A 134 -11.24 9.07 -4.79
C LEU A 134 -10.49 7.95 -5.51
N ILE A 135 -9.42 7.43 -4.89
CA ILE A 135 -8.67 6.27 -5.36
C ILE A 135 -8.78 5.19 -4.29
N GLU A 136 -9.30 4.02 -4.66
CA GLU A 136 -9.51 2.97 -3.66
C GLU A 136 -9.55 1.56 -4.29
N ASN A 137 -9.40 0.55 -3.48
CA ASN A 137 -9.75 -0.85 -3.76
C ASN A 137 -10.88 -1.34 -2.85
N PHE A 138 -11.16 -0.61 -1.79
CA PHE A 138 -12.35 -0.68 -0.92
C PHE A 138 -12.57 0.69 -0.26
N THR A 139 -13.78 0.92 0.26
CA THR A 139 -14.13 2.09 1.08
C THR A 139 -14.47 1.68 2.50
N TRP A 140 -14.30 2.60 3.49
CA TRP A 140 -14.58 2.27 4.90
C TRP A 140 -16.05 1.97 5.17
N ASP A 141 -16.99 2.57 4.45
CA ASP A 141 -18.42 2.23 4.56
C ASP A 141 -18.69 0.77 4.18
N TRP A 142 -18.02 0.24 3.15
CA TRP A 142 -18.11 -1.16 2.76
C TRP A 142 -17.52 -2.08 3.85
N ILE A 143 -16.37 -1.76 4.42
CA ILE A 143 -15.77 -2.51 5.54
C ILE A 143 -16.73 -2.53 6.73
N TYR A 144 -17.28 -1.37 7.11
CA TYR A 144 -18.18 -1.29 8.27
C TYR A 144 -19.50 -2.01 8.04
N ARG A 145 -20.05 -2.01 6.82
CA ARG A 145 -21.24 -2.82 6.48
C ARG A 145 -20.97 -4.31 6.63
N SER A 146 -19.79 -4.79 6.25
CA SER A 146 -19.39 -6.18 6.46
C SER A 146 -19.34 -6.53 7.96
N LEU A 147 -18.75 -5.66 8.79
CA LEU A 147 -18.69 -5.86 10.24
C LEU A 147 -20.04 -5.73 10.95
N ALA A 148 -20.98 -5.02 10.34
CA ALA A 148 -22.33 -4.81 10.89
C ALA A 148 -23.13 -6.10 11.03
N GLN A 149 -22.78 -7.17 10.33
CA GLN A 149 -23.42 -8.49 10.51
C GLN A 149 -23.26 -9.01 11.94
N GLY A 150 -22.12 -8.77 12.58
CA GLY A 150 -21.89 -9.10 14.00
C GLY A 150 -22.07 -7.92 14.96
N HIS A 151 -21.95 -6.68 14.45
CA HIS A 151 -21.94 -5.45 15.23
C HIS A 151 -22.78 -4.34 14.58
N PRO A 152 -24.13 -4.37 14.73
CA PRO A 152 -25.06 -3.49 14.01
C PRO A 152 -24.80 -1.98 14.17
N ALA A 153 -24.11 -1.56 15.23
CA ALA A 153 -23.73 -0.17 15.45
C ALA A 153 -22.88 0.43 14.31
N PHE A 154 -22.16 -0.39 13.54
CA PHE A 154 -21.38 0.07 12.40
C PHE A 154 -22.24 0.65 11.27
N LEU A 155 -23.52 0.29 11.15
CA LEU A 155 -24.40 0.77 10.07
C LEU A 155 -24.50 2.29 10.03
N THR A 156 -24.65 2.94 11.20
CA THR A 156 -24.76 4.40 11.29
C THR A 156 -23.52 5.09 10.68
N TYR A 157 -22.33 4.57 10.94
CA TYR A 157 -21.08 5.12 10.42
C TYR A 157 -20.87 4.78 8.94
N ALA A 158 -21.27 3.58 8.53
CA ALA A 158 -21.25 3.19 7.13
C ALA A 158 -22.13 4.11 6.29
N ASP A 159 -23.39 4.37 6.71
CA ASP A 159 -24.31 5.26 6.01
C ASP A 159 -23.80 6.70 5.93
N ALA A 160 -23.19 7.20 7.01
CA ALA A 160 -22.59 8.53 7.04
C ALA A 160 -21.39 8.65 6.09
N LEU A 161 -20.51 7.65 6.03
CA LEU A 161 -19.34 7.65 5.15
C LEU A 161 -19.71 7.43 3.69
N GLU A 162 -20.69 6.58 3.37
CA GLU A 162 -21.20 6.42 2.01
C GLU A 162 -21.65 7.77 1.41
N GLN A 163 -22.36 8.59 2.21
CA GLN A 163 -22.73 9.94 1.80
C GLN A 163 -21.53 10.84 1.51
N VAL A 164 -20.40 10.64 2.22
CA VAL A 164 -19.17 11.39 1.94
C VAL A 164 -18.52 10.89 0.66
N PHE A 165 -18.34 9.57 0.50
CA PHE A 165 -17.69 8.99 -0.67
C PHE A 165 -18.41 9.29 -1.98
N THR A 166 -19.75 9.31 -1.99
CA THR A 166 -20.56 9.65 -3.18
C THR A 166 -20.37 11.10 -3.65
N ASN A 167 -19.80 11.98 -2.84
CA ASN A 167 -19.47 13.35 -3.24
C ASN A 167 -18.13 13.49 -3.99
N ALA A 168 -17.35 12.42 -4.15
CA ALA A 168 -16.14 12.48 -4.96
C ALA A 168 -16.49 12.79 -6.43
N LYS A 169 -15.80 13.78 -7.02
CA LYS A 169 -16.04 14.19 -8.41
C LYS A 169 -15.63 13.11 -9.41
N VAL A 170 -14.54 12.43 -9.11
CA VAL A 170 -14.01 11.30 -9.90
C VAL A 170 -13.78 10.13 -8.94
N HIS A 171 -14.22 8.94 -9.33
CA HIS A 171 -14.01 7.72 -8.59
C HIS A 171 -13.17 6.75 -9.41
N ILE A 172 -12.01 6.38 -8.89
CA ILE A 172 -11.05 5.44 -9.50
C ILE A 172 -10.93 4.22 -8.61
N GLN A 173 -11.26 3.05 -9.15
CA GLN A 173 -11.07 1.77 -8.49
C GLN A 173 -9.83 1.06 -9.04
N THR A 174 -8.93 0.67 -8.14
CA THR A 174 -7.73 -0.06 -8.51
C THR A 174 -7.83 -1.54 -8.15
N GLN A 175 -7.42 -2.42 -9.08
CA GLN A 175 -7.40 -3.85 -8.83
C GLN A 175 -6.35 -4.23 -7.76
N PRO A 176 -6.66 -5.27 -6.94
CA PRO A 176 -7.92 -6.01 -6.83
C PRO A 176 -9.02 -5.21 -6.14
N VAL A 177 -10.17 -5.04 -6.82
CA VAL A 177 -11.32 -4.30 -6.30
C VAL A 177 -12.17 -5.20 -5.41
N CYS A 178 -12.52 -4.72 -4.21
CA CYS A 178 -13.35 -5.48 -3.26
C CYS A 178 -14.85 -5.34 -3.54
N ASN A 179 -15.30 -4.14 -3.89
CA ASN A 179 -16.70 -3.82 -4.16
C ASN A 179 -16.83 -3.04 -5.48
N PRO A 180 -16.97 -3.72 -6.64
CA PRO A 180 -16.98 -3.05 -7.93
C PRO A 180 -18.15 -2.07 -8.10
N VAL A 181 -17.83 -0.84 -8.50
CA VAL A 181 -18.79 0.23 -8.80
C VAL A 181 -18.79 0.50 -10.30
N SER A 182 -19.92 0.33 -10.96
CA SER A 182 -20.01 0.41 -12.43
C SER A 182 -19.69 1.81 -13.01
N SER A 183 -19.88 2.86 -12.22
CA SER A 183 -19.57 4.24 -12.61
C SER A 183 -18.12 4.65 -12.34
N ALA A 184 -17.35 3.82 -11.64
CA ALA A 184 -15.95 4.10 -11.36
C ALA A 184 -15.05 3.79 -12.55
N ILE A 185 -13.95 4.51 -12.65
CA ILE A 185 -12.89 4.21 -13.60
C ILE A 185 -12.02 3.09 -13.02
N HIS A 186 -11.89 1.97 -13.72
CA HIS A 186 -11.10 0.85 -13.26
C HIS A 186 -9.67 0.91 -13.82
N VAL A 187 -8.68 0.77 -12.94
CA VAL A 187 -7.26 0.73 -13.29
C VAL A 187 -6.59 -0.54 -12.77
N ASN A 188 -5.45 -0.88 -13.36
CA ASN A 188 -4.60 -1.98 -12.91
C ASN A 188 -4.08 -1.74 -11.49
N PRO A 189 -3.49 -2.75 -10.83
CA PRO A 189 -2.84 -2.56 -9.54
C PRO A 189 -1.84 -1.41 -9.56
N ILE A 190 -1.91 -0.55 -8.55
CA ILE A 190 -1.01 0.61 -8.39
C ILE A 190 0.21 0.16 -7.60
N ALA A 191 1.33 0.00 -8.28
CA ALA A 191 2.59 -0.44 -7.70
C ALA A 191 3.66 0.66 -7.78
N ARG A 192 4.53 0.73 -6.77
CA ARG A 192 5.77 1.48 -6.87
C ARG A 192 6.71 0.77 -7.84
N SER A 193 7.35 1.51 -8.72
CA SER A 193 8.33 0.95 -9.66
C SER A 193 9.68 0.72 -8.98
N PRO A 194 10.41 -0.36 -9.30
CA PRO A 194 11.78 -0.53 -8.84
C PRO A 194 12.69 0.57 -9.42
N ARG A 195 13.68 0.97 -8.65
CA ARG A 195 14.69 1.98 -9.02
C ARG A 195 15.96 1.36 -9.59
N GLN A 196 16.20 0.12 -9.20
CA GLN A 196 17.38 -0.63 -9.61
C GLN A 196 16.99 -1.92 -10.32
N ASN A 197 17.85 -2.36 -11.21
CA ASN A 197 17.72 -3.69 -11.78
C ASN A 197 18.11 -4.76 -10.75
N ARG A 198 17.72 -5.98 -11.03
CA ARG A 198 17.91 -7.17 -10.18
C ARG A 198 19.37 -7.37 -9.75
N ASP A 199 20.31 -7.24 -10.68
CA ASP A 199 21.73 -7.53 -10.40
C ASP A 199 22.34 -6.46 -9.49
N ASN A 200 22.02 -5.20 -9.70
CA ASN A 200 22.49 -4.09 -8.86
C ASN A 200 21.97 -4.22 -7.43
N THR A 201 20.69 -4.58 -7.26
CA THR A 201 20.10 -4.81 -5.93
C THR A 201 20.78 -5.97 -5.23
N ARG A 202 20.98 -7.10 -5.90
CA ARG A 202 21.67 -8.26 -5.33
C ARG A 202 23.11 -7.93 -4.93
N LYS A 203 23.82 -7.20 -5.77
CA LYS A 203 25.18 -6.72 -5.46
C LYS A 203 25.21 -5.80 -4.24
N ALA A 204 24.26 -4.86 -4.13
CA ALA A 204 24.15 -3.97 -2.98
C ALA A 204 23.82 -4.73 -1.68
N LEU A 205 23.11 -5.85 -1.77
CA LEU A 205 22.84 -6.76 -0.66
C LEU A 205 24.04 -7.66 -0.31
N GLY A 206 25.09 -7.68 -1.10
CA GLY A 206 26.26 -8.57 -0.92
C GLY A 206 25.97 -10.03 -1.28
N LEU A 207 24.94 -10.30 -2.10
CA LEU A 207 24.52 -11.65 -2.48
C LEU A 207 25.28 -12.18 -3.69
N GLN A 208 25.31 -13.50 -3.83
CA GLN A 208 25.93 -14.18 -4.97
C GLN A 208 24.95 -14.21 -6.16
N SER A 209 25.39 -13.72 -7.33
CA SER A 209 24.55 -13.55 -8.51
C SER A 209 23.93 -14.85 -9.07
N LYS A 210 24.50 -16.02 -8.77
CA LYS A 210 24.08 -17.33 -9.29
C LYS A 210 23.10 -18.10 -8.37
N ARG A 211 22.86 -17.62 -7.17
CA ARG A 211 21.96 -18.25 -6.23
C ARG A 211 20.54 -17.72 -6.37
N SER A 212 19.54 -18.55 -6.10
CA SER A 212 18.18 -18.06 -5.94
C SER A 212 18.07 -17.16 -4.71
N MET A 213 17.35 -16.06 -4.82
CA MET A 213 17.07 -15.15 -3.72
C MET A 213 15.61 -15.27 -3.30
N VAL A 214 15.38 -15.54 -2.02
CA VAL A 214 14.04 -15.53 -1.40
C VAL A 214 13.94 -14.34 -0.46
N PHE A 215 12.91 -13.50 -0.68
CA PHE A 215 12.67 -12.32 0.13
C PHE A 215 11.47 -12.54 1.06
N LEU A 216 11.69 -12.37 2.39
CA LEU A 216 10.66 -12.49 3.42
C LEU A 216 10.23 -11.09 3.88
N THR A 217 8.90 -10.82 3.88
CA THR A 217 8.37 -9.51 4.28
C THR A 217 7.00 -9.61 4.96
N MET A 218 6.82 -8.82 6.04
CA MET A 218 5.54 -8.64 6.75
C MET A 218 4.87 -7.31 6.45
N GLY A 219 5.30 -6.61 5.38
CA GLY A 219 4.71 -5.31 5.03
C GLY A 219 4.98 -4.20 6.05
N GLY A 220 6.13 -4.22 6.72
CA GLY A 220 6.55 -3.18 7.67
C GLY A 220 6.24 -3.47 9.13
N VAL A 221 5.67 -4.61 9.47
CA VAL A 221 5.50 -5.05 10.86
C VAL A 221 6.75 -5.80 11.30
N PRO A 222 7.43 -5.39 12.41
CA PRO A 222 8.56 -6.13 12.97
C PRO A 222 8.15 -7.55 13.39
N GLN A 223 8.97 -8.54 13.04
CA GLN A 223 8.68 -9.94 13.32
C GLN A 223 9.95 -10.71 13.66
N GLU A 224 9.90 -11.56 14.67
CA GLU A 224 10.93 -12.58 14.94
C GLU A 224 10.56 -13.89 14.25
N TYR A 225 11.57 -14.56 13.68
CA TYR A 225 11.38 -15.82 12.96
C TYR A 225 12.17 -16.95 13.63
N PRO A 226 11.51 -17.89 14.31
CA PRO A 226 12.19 -18.99 15.00
C PRO A 226 12.93 -19.94 14.05
N PHE A 227 12.56 -19.94 12.77
CA PHE A 227 13.14 -20.82 11.75
C PHE A 227 14.41 -20.28 11.06
N VAL A 228 14.91 -19.08 11.41
CA VAL A 228 16.06 -18.45 10.72
C VAL A 228 17.28 -19.40 10.69
N SER A 229 17.55 -20.15 11.76
CA SER A 229 18.65 -21.12 11.80
C SER A 229 18.48 -22.28 10.79
N ARG A 230 17.24 -22.64 10.45
CA ARG A 230 16.94 -23.70 9.45
C ARG A 230 17.29 -23.23 8.03
N LEU A 231 17.15 -21.92 7.73
CA LEU A 231 17.41 -21.37 6.40
C LEU A 231 18.83 -21.67 5.91
N HIS A 232 19.83 -21.51 6.79
CA HIS A 232 21.21 -21.84 6.44
C HIS A 232 21.49 -23.33 6.44
N ARG A 233 21.00 -24.03 7.45
CA ARG A 233 21.25 -25.46 7.63
C ARG A 233 20.68 -26.31 6.49
N ASP A 234 19.44 -26.03 6.11
CA ASP A 234 18.68 -26.87 5.21
C ASP A 234 18.72 -26.36 3.74
N PHE A 235 19.00 -25.04 3.53
CA PHE A 235 18.96 -24.37 2.22
C PHE A 235 20.20 -23.51 1.97
N SER A 236 21.39 -24.06 2.18
CA SER A 236 22.68 -23.33 2.07
C SER A 236 22.97 -22.78 0.66
N THR A 237 22.28 -23.24 -0.38
CA THR A 237 22.45 -22.80 -1.78
C THR A 237 21.47 -21.69 -2.18
N ILE A 238 20.54 -21.30 -1.30
CA ILE A 238 19.58 -20.23 -1.50
C ILE A 238 19.95 -19.05 -0.60
N ASP A 239 19.91 -17.84 -1.14
CA ASP A 239 20.11 -16.61 -0.38
C ASP A 239 18.75 -16.10 0.14
N PHE A 240 18.68 -15.82 1.42
CA PHE A 240 17.49 -15.26 2.08
C PHE A 240 17.73 -13.82 2.49
N VAL A 241 16.76 -12.96 2.19
CA VAL A 241 16.71 -11.57 2.66
C VAL A 241 15.45 -11.39 3.48
N ILE A 242 15.57 -10.96 4.72
CA ILE A 242 14.45 -10.83 5.65
C ILE A 242 14.35 -9.37 6.09
N ALA A 243 13.23 -8.72 5.78
CA ALA A 243 12.98 -7.32 6.13
C ALA A 243 12.15 -7.17 7.41
N GLY A 244 12.29 -6.03 8.08
CA GLY A 244 11.48 -5.66 9.24
C GLY A 244 11.94 -6.31 10.54
N ILE A 245 13.19 -6.72 10.65
CA ILE A 245 13.73 -7.35 11.85
C ILE A 245 14.42 -6.31 12.73
N GLU A 246 14.19 -6.38 14.03
CA GLU A 246 14.99 -5.69 15.05
C GLU A 246 16.31 -6.47 15.28
N ALA A 247 17.21 -6.47 14.31
CA ALA A 247 18.45 -7.20 14.40
C ALA A 247 19.64 -6.29 14.70
N ARG A 248 20.48 -6.73 15.64
CA ARG A 248 21.78 -6.09 15.94
C ARG A 248 22.87 -6.41 14.90
N LYS A 249 22.63 -7.39 14.03
CA LYS A 249 23.56 -7.88 13.00
C LYS A 249 22.85 -7.91 11.66
N GLU A 250 23.56 -7.54 10.61
CA GLU A 250 23.04 -7.58 9.23
C GLU A 250 22.97 -9.00 8.64
N TRP A 251 23.72 -9.94 9.20
CA TRP A 251 23.78 -11.32 8.75
C TRP A 251 23.52 -12.27 9.90
N ALA A 252 22.54 -13.15 9.74
CA ALA A 252 22.30 -14.27 10.66
C ALA A 252 23.17 -15.49 10.31
N ALA A 253 23.46 -15.67 9.01
CA ALA A 253 24.30 -16.72 8.45
C ALA A 253 24.86 -16.28 7.08
N PRO A 254 25.84 -17.00 6.47
CA PRO A 254 26.44 -16.62 5.20
C PRO A 254 25.48 -16.41 4.03
N ASN A 255 24.28 -17.00 4.08
CA ASN A 255 23.21 -16.88 3.07
C ASN A 255 21.93 -16.26 3.63
N VAL A 256 21.95 -15.66 4.83
CA VAL A 256 20.75 -15.07 5.47
C VAL A 256 21.04 -13.63 5.87
N ARG A 257 20.59 -12.68 5.05
CA ARG A 257 20.68 -11.23 5.25
C ARG A 257 19.47 -10.71 6.03
N LEU A 258 19.71 -9.91 7.06
CA LEU A 258 18.67 -9.27 7.88
C LEU A 258 18.63 -7.78 7.57
N LEU A 259 17.47 -7.25 7.27
CA LEU A 259 17.27 -5.82 7.01
C LEU A 259 16.39 -5.21 8.11
N PRO A 260 16.83 -4.14 8.78
CA PRO A 260 16.01 -3.45 9.77
C PRO A 260 14.80 -2.77 9.10
N ALA A 261 13.78 -2.42 9.89
CA ALA A 261 12.56 -1.78 9.40
C ALA A 261 12.84 -0.44 8.69
N ASN A 262 13.87 0.29 9.12
CA ASN A 262 14.34 1.55 8.52
C ASN A 262 15.50 1.35 7.53
N SER A 263 15.61 0.17 6.93
CA SER A 263 16.64 -0.12 5.93
C SER A 263 16.59 0.88 4.77
N SER A 264 17.77 1.25 4.26
CA SER A 264 17.89 2.08 3.05
C SER A 264 17.57 1.34 1.75
N HIS A 265 17.39 0.02 1.81
CA HIS A 265 17.00 -0.77 0.64
C HIS A 265 15.54 -0.53 0.29
N TYR A 266 15.28 -0.11 -0.94
CA TYR A 266 13.93 0.19 -1.41
C TYR A 266 13.14 -1.10 -1.63
N HIS A 267 11.99 -1.22 -0.99
CA HIS A 267 11.20 -2.46 -0.97
C HIS A 267 10.83 -3.00 -2.37
N PRO A 268 10.43 -2.17 -3.36
CA PRO A 268 10.21 -2.65 -4.72
C PRO A 268 11.46 -3.22 -5.39
N ASP A 269 12.66 -2.70 -5.09
CA ASP A 269 13.92 -3.25 -5.60
C ASP A 269 14.16 -4.66 -5.03
N LEU A 270 13.85 -4.89 -3.74
CA LEU A 270 13.98 -6.19 -3.09
C LEU A 270 13.04 -7.23 -3.73
N ILE A 271 11.77 -6.86 -3.96
CA ILE A 271 10.80 -7.71 -4.66
C ILE A 271 11.30 -8.03 -6.08
N ASN A 272 11.69 -7.02 -6.85
CA ASN A 272 12.18 -7.21 -8.22
C ASN A 272 13.45 -8.06 -8.29
N ALA A 273 14.29 -8.03 -7.26
CA ALA A 273 15.51 -8.83 -7.18
C ALA A 273 15.27 -10.29 -6.79
N ALA A 274 14.14 -10.61 -6.17
CA ALA A 274 13.84 -11.95 -5.66
C ALA A 274 13.44 -12.95 -6.77
N ASP A 275 13.67 -14.23 -6.54
CA ASP A 275 13.11 -15.34 -7.31
C ASP A 275 11.75 -15.78 -6.75
N ALA A 276 11.58 -15.60 -5.44
CA ALA A 276 10.32 -15.75 -4.75
C ALA A 276 10.24 -14.79 -3.57
N VAL A 277 9.03 -14.35 -3.26
CA VAL A 277 8.70 -13.56 -2.07
C VAL A 277 7.83 -14.41 -1.17
N ILE A 278 8.06 -14.34 0.14
CA ILE A 278 7.22 -14.99 1.16
C ILE A 278 6.71 -13.93 2.10
N GLY A 279 5.39 -13.86 2.31
CA GLY A 279 4.87 -12.85 3.21
C GLY A 279 3.34 -12.73 3.27
N LYS A 280 2.89 -11.71 4.01
CA LYS A 280 1.46 -11.42 4.13
C LYS A 280 0.90 -10.84 2.83
N ALA A 281 -0.26 -11.35 2.40
CA ALA A 281 -1.02 -10.80 1.30
C ALA A 281 -1.63 -9.44 1.70
N GLY A 282 -0.91 -8.34 1.41
CA GLY A 282 -1.41 -6.98 1.54
C GLY A 282 -1.42 -6.29 0.18
N TYR A 283 -2.33 -5.33 -0.03
CA TYR A 283 -2.54 -4.68 -1.33
C TYR A 283 -1.23 -4.26 -2.03
N SER A 284 -0.37 -3.50 -1.34
CA SER A 284 0.86 -2.97 -1.96
C SER A 284 1.86 -4.07 -2.35
N THR A 285 1.99 -5.10 -1.50
CA THR A 285 2.85 -6.26 -1.81
C THR A 285 2.32 -6.99 -3.03
N ILE A 286 1.01 -7.22 -3.10
CA ILE A 286 0.36 -7.87 -4.25
C ILE A 286 0.57 -7.07 -5.53
N ALA A 287 0.39 -5.75 -5.48
CA ALA A 287 0.59 -4.89 -6.64
C ALA A 287 2.05 -4.92 -7.14
N GLU A 288 3.02 -4.87 -6.23
CA GLU A 288 4.44 -4.94 -6.56
C GLU A 288 4.85 -6.33 -7.08
N ILE A 289 4.32 -7.42 -6.51
CA ILE A 289 4.49 -8.80 -7.00
C ILE A 289 3.91 -8.96 -8.41
N TYR A 290 2.68 -8.48 -8.62
CA TYR A 290 2.03 -8.55 -9.92
C TYR A 290 2.83 -7.81 -11.00
N GLN A 291 3.30 -6.60 -10.69
CA GLN A 291 4.09 -5.79 -11.62
C GLN A 291 5.48 -6.40 -11.91
N SER A 292 6.11 -7.00 -10.91
CA SER A 292 7.45 -7.62 -11.03
C SER A 292 7.39 -9.07 -11.53
N GLN A 293 6.20 -9.69 -11.61
CA GLN A 293 5.98 -11.07 -12.02
C GLN A 293 6.83 -12.07 -11.22
N VAL A 294 6.96 -11.84 -9.92
CA VAL A 294 7.73 -12.68 -8.99
C VAL A 294 6.79 -13.71 -8.33
N ARG A 295 7.30 -14.90 -8.07
CA ARG A 295 6.56 -15.96 -7.34
C ARG A 295 6.25 -15.52 -5.93
N PHE A 296 5.07 -15.89 -5.42
CA PHE A 296 4.63 -15.41 -4.11
C PHE A 296 4.08 -16.56 -3.23
N GLY A 297 4.80 -16.91 -2.17
CA GLY A 297 4.25 -17.69 -1.07
C GLY A 297 3.54 -16.75 -0.10
N TYR A 298 2.22 -16.83 -0.01
CA TYR A 298 1.46 -15.84 0.73
C TYR A 298 0.53 -16.47 1.76
N PHE A 299 0.33 -15.72 2.85
CA PHE A 299 -0.71 -16.02 3.83
C PHE A 299 -1.63 -14.80 4.00
N VAL A 300 -2.84 -15.06 4.46
CA VAL A 300 -3.91 -14.06 4.60
C VAL A 300 -4.31 -13.86 6.06
N ARG A 301 -4.96 -12.74 6.32
CA ARG A 301 -5.66 -12.46 7.57
C ARG A 301 -7.11 -12.96 7.41
N GLU A 302 -7.49 -14.01 8.12
CA GLU A 302 -8.75 -14.73 7.86
C GLU A 302 -10.01 -13.88 8.00
N ASP A 303 -10.07 -12.99 8.99
CA ASP A 303 -11.29 -12.23 9.34
C ASP A 303 -11.34 -10.80 8.75
N TYR A 304 -10.61 -10.52 7.68
CA TYR A 304 -10.62 -9.19 7.08
C TYR A 304 -11.36 -9.20 5.73
N PRO A 305 -12.39 -8.35 5.54
CA PRO A 305 -13.26 -8.41 4.35
C PRO A 305 -12.53 -8.31 3.01
N GLU A 306 -11.43 -7.57 2.94
CA GLU A 306 -10.61 -7.39 1.74
C GLU A 306 -10.00 -8.71 1.23
N MET A 307 -9.73 -9.67 2.12
CA MET A 307 -8.92 -10.85 1.80
C MET A 307 -9.47 -11.70 0.66
N GLN A 308 -10.79 -11.83 0.55
CA GLN A 308 -11.37 -12.63 -0.53
C GLN A 308 -11.02 -12.06 -1.91
N ALA A 309 -11.08 -10.74 -2.08
CA ALA A 309 -10.72 -10.09 -3.34
C ALA A 309 -9.22 -10.24 -3.64
N LEU A 310 -8.38 -10.08 -2.61
CA LEU A 310 -6.92 -10.23 -2.74
C LEU A 310 -6.53 -11.65 -3.13
N VAL A 311 -7.10 -12.67 -2.47
CA VAL A 311 -6.83 -14.10 -2.77
C VAL A 311 -7.29 -14.45 -4.17
N ASN A 312 -8.51 -14.07 -4.55
CA ASN A 312 -9.03 -14.31 -5.90
C ASN A 312 -8.12 -13.68 -6.97
N PHE A 313 -7.64 -12.47 -6.73
CA PHE A 313 -6.72 -11.81 -7.65
C PHE A 313 -5.39 -12.56 -7.76
N LEU A 314 -4.79 -12.94 -6.63
CA LEU A 314 -3.54 -13.70 -6.60
C LEU A 314 -3.64 -15.01 -7.36
N GLN A 315 -4.69 -15.79 -7.13
CA GLN A 315 -4.91 -17.09 -7.77
C GLN A 315 -5.03 -17.00 -9.30
N HIS A 316 -5.59 -15.90 -9.82
CA HIS A 316 -5.81 -15.74 -11.27
C HIS A 316 -4.69 -14.98 -11.97
N ASN A 317 -3.93 -14.16 -11.23
CA ASN A 317 -3.03 -13.17 -11.84
C ASN A 317 -1.57 -13.30 -11.39
N THR A 318 -1.24 -14.20 -10.48
CA THR A 318 0.15 -14.40 -10.02
C THR A 318 0.52 -15.87 -9.98
N ASP A 319 1.82 -16.14 -9.89
CA ASP A 319 2.35 -17.49 -9.66
C ASP A 319 2.63 -17.63 -8.17
N GLY A 320 1.61 -18.03 -7.41
CA GLY A 320 1.67 -18.03 -5.95
C GLY A 320 1.14 -19.30 -5.31
N ILE A 321 1.59 -19.55 -4.09
CA ILE A 321 1.13 -20.64 -3.22
C ILE A 321 0.54 -20.02 -1.95
N LEU A 322 -0.69 -20.43 -1.60
CA LEU A 322 -1.30 -20.06 -0.33
C LEU A 322 -0.69 -20.90 0.79
N LEU A 323 -0.17 -20.22 1.80
CA LEU A 323 0.38 -20.80 3.03
C LEU A 323 -0.60 -20.53 4.18
N SER A 324 -0.60 -21.38 5.20
CA SER A 324 -1.27 -20.99 6.45
C SER A 324 -0.44 -19.97 7.22
N ALA A 325 -1.09 -19.10 8.00
CA ALA A 325 -0.38 -18.18 8.88
C ALA A 325 0.47 -18.93 9.93
N GLN A 326 0.01 -20.09 10.38
CA GLN A 326 0.74 -20.95 11.30
C GLN A 326 2.01 -21.51 10.66
N ASP A 327 1.94 -22.05 9.42
CA ASP A 327 3.11 -22.58 8.70
C ASP A 327 4.14 -21.48 8.45
N TYR A 328 3.67 -20.25 8.11
CA TYR A 328 4.56 -19.12 7.97
C TYR A 328 5.32 -18.81 9.27
N MET A 329 4.62 -18.79 10.39
CA MET A 329 5.23 -18.46 11.69
C MET A 329 6.16 -19.56 12.20
N SER A 330 5.81 -20.84 12.02
CA SER A 330 6.64 -22.00 12.43
C SER A 330 7.82 -22.25 11.52
N GLY A 331 7.73 -21.81 10.25
CA GLY A 331 8.68 -22.15 9.18
C GLY A 331 8.41 -23.49 8.52
N ASP A 332 7.21 -24.06 8.69
CA ASP A 332 6.86 -25.35 8.02
C ASP A 332 6.62 -25.15 6.53
N TRP A 333 6.34 -23.92 6.07
CA TRP A 333 6.32 -23.51 4.66
C TRP A 333 7.65 -23.82 3.92
N LEU A 334 8.75 -23.99 4.63
CA LEU A 334 10.04 -24.34 4.03
C LEU A 334 9.98 -25.67 3.24
N SER A 335 9.06 -26.57 3.57
CA SER A 335 8.79 -27.79 2.80
C SER A 335 8.25 -27.51 1.39
N GLU A 336 7.58 -26.36 1.19
CA GLU A 336 7.01 -25.93 -0.08
C GLU A 336 7.96 -25.02 -0.91
N LEU A 337 9.12 -24.66 -0.35
CA LEU A 337 10.02 -23.70 -0.98
C LEU A 337 10.55 -24.16 -2.35
N GLU A 338 10.93 -25.42 -2.46
CA GLU A 338 11.42 -26.00 -3.73
C GLU A 338 10.29 -26.03 -4.77
N ASN A 339 9.07 -26.37 -4.35
CA ASN A 339 7.89 -26.35 -5.22
C ASN A 339 7.63 -24.93 -5.72
N LEU A 340 7.65 -23.93 -4.83
CA LEU A 340 7.47 -22.52 -5.21
C LEU A 340 8.54 -22.05 -6.20
N LEU A 341 9.80 -22.37 -5.96
CA LEU A 341 10.90 -21.99 -6.86
C LEU A 341 10.86 -22.74 -8.20
N ALA A 342 10.26 -23.93 -8.26
CA ALA A 342 10.11 -24.71 -9.49
C ALA A 342 8.92 -24.25 -10.36
N VAL A 343 7.97 -23.47 -9.81
CA VAL A 343 6.86 -22.92 -10.61
C VAL A 343 7.45 -22.12 -11.77
N GLN A 344 7.11 -22.49 -12.99
CA GLN A 344 7.51 -21.69 -14.16
C GLN A 344 6.69 -20.41 -14.17
N PRO A 345 7.33 -19.23 -14.22
CA PRO A 345 6.58 -17.98 -14.34
C PRO A 345 5.69 -18.03 -15.57
N ALA A 346 4.39 -17.79 -15.40
CA ALA A 346 3.51 -17.65 -16.53
C ALA A 346 4.00 -16.46 -17.35
N CYS A 347 4.18 -16.67 -18.66
CA CYS A 347 4.52 -15.59 -19.58
C CYS A 347 3.29 -14.67 -19.73
N ARG A 348 3.09 -13.77 -18.77
CA ARG A 348 2.01 -12.80 -18.78
C ARG A 348 2.45 -11.57 -19.55
N GLN A 349 1.56 -11.06 -20.38
CA GLN A 349 1.79 -9.77 -21.01
C GLN A 349 1.90 -8.70 -19.91
N GLN A 350 3.00 -7.95 -19.90
CA GLN A 350 3.18 -6.87 -18.93
C GLN A 350 2.09 -5.82 -19.15
N THR A 351 1.27 -5.61 -18.14
CA THR A 351 0.21 -4.60 -18.17
C THR A 351 0.77 -3.24 -17.76
N LEU A 352 0.13 -2.17 -18.23
CA LEU A 352 0.46 -0.82 -17.78
C LEU A 352 0.22 -0.70 -16.29
N ASN A 353 1.21 -0.19 -15.54
CA ASN A 353 1.08 0.03 -14.11
C ASN A 353 -0.09 1.00 -13.82
N GLY A 354 -0.95 0.65 -12.87
CA GLY A 354 -2.06 1.49 -12.45
C GLY A 354 -1.63 2.89 -11.99
N SER A 355 -0.41 3.03 -11.46
CA SER A 355 0.14 4.34 -11.08
C SER A 355 0.22 5.31 -12.25
N LEU A 356 0.65 4.83 -13.42
CA LEU A 356 0.72 5.65 -14.63
C LEU A 356 -0.68 5.93 -15.20
N GLN A 357 -1.60 4.96 -15.14
CA GLN A 357 -3.00 5.18 -15.57
C GLN A 357 -3.66 6.29 -14.74
N VAL A 358 -3.51 6.26 -13.41
CA VAL A 358 -4.02 7.32 -12.51
C VAL A 358 -3.33 8.66 -12.78
N ALA A 359 -2.01 8.66 -12.95
CA ALA A 359 -1.25 9.88 -13.25
C ALA A 359 -1.73 10.55 -14.54
N GLN A 360 -2.01 9.79 -15.59
CA GLN A 360 -2.56 10.31 -16.84
C GLN A 360 -3.95 10.93 -16.65
N LEU A 361 -4.87 10.21 -15.96
CA LEU A 361 -6.21 10.72 -15.66
C LEU A 361 -6.17 12.02 -14.85
N VAL A 362 -5.33 12.08 -13.81
CA VAL A 362 -5.17 13.28 -12.97
C VAL A 362 -4.52 14.43 -13.78
N SER A 363 -3.55 14.12 -14.65
CA SER A 363 -2.95 15.13 -15.53
C SER A 363 -3.97 15.80 -16.46
N GLU A 364 -4.93 15.03 -16.98
CA GLU A 364 -6.03 15.56 -17.79
C GLU A 364 -6.93 16.48 -16.98
N LEU A 365 -7.30 16.09 -15.74
CA LEU A 365 -8.10 16.92 -14.84
C LEU A 365 -7.41 18.23 -14.48
N LEU A 366 -6.10 18.24 -14.32
CA LEU A 366 -5.32 19.45 -14.07
C LEU A 366 -5.18 20.35 -15.30
N SER A 367 -5.45 19.87 -16.50
CA SER A 367 -5.32 20.63 -17.76
C SER A 367 -6.60 21.36 -18.14
N THR A 368 -7.72 21.03 -17.50
CA THR A 368 -9.04 21.66 -17.66
C THR A 368 -9.24 22.81 -16.68
#